data_cce7575e66791aaa71069d54a65f31fc
#
_entry.id   cce7575e66791aaa71069d54a65f31fc
#
_cell.length_a   1.000
_cell.length_b   1.000
_cell.length_c   1.000
_cell.angle_alpha   90.00
_cell.angle_beta   90.00
_cell.angle_gamma   90.00
#
_symmetry.space_group_name_H-M   'P 1'
#
loop_
_entity.id
_entity.type
_entity.pdbx_description
1 polymer ?
#
loop_
_entity_poly.entity_id
_entity_poly.type
_entity_poly.pdbx_seq_one_letter_code
_entity_poly.pdbx_strand_id
1 'polypeptide(L)'
;MKCPFCIDKNKETSVLDSRPTENGSVIRRRRVCIDCKGRFTTHERIQFREIVVVKKDGDKVNFDRDKIAKSVELALRKRPVDTDAKEKLISRIVNDVEGMGENEISSNVIGEAVMKALYTIDKVAYVRFASVYRDFRETKDFEQFLDTIDNKSVSYTHLTLPTIRLV
;
A
#
# COMPACT_ATOMS: atom_id res chain seq x y z
N MET A 1 -12.13 -23.82 -6.18
CA MET A 1 -11.22 -22.89 -6.91
C MET A 1 -10.36 -23.71 -7.85
N LYS A 2 -10.16 -23.25 -9.09
CA LYS A 2 -9.38 -23.97 -10.11
C LYS A 2 -7.87 -23.82 -9.85
N CYS A 3 -7.10 -24.84 -10.25
CA CYS A 3 -5.64 -24.79 -10.14
C CYS A 3 -5.04 -23.87 -11.21
N PRO A 4 -4.20 -22.89 -10.86
CA PRO A 4 -3.57 -22.00 -11.84
C PRO A 4 -2.51 -22.69 -12.71
N PHE A 5 -2.01 -23.86 -12.30
CA PHE A 5 -1.00 -24.62 -13.04
C PHE A 5 -1.59 -25.65 -14.02
N CYS A 6 -2.89 -25.99 -13.87
CA CYS A 6 -3.60 -26.96 -14.69
C CYS A 6 -4.66 -26.26 -15.54
N ILE A 7 -4.24 -25.31 -16.39
CA ILE A 7 -5.12 -24.37 -17.11
C ILE A 7 -6.25 -25.07 -17.88
N ASP A 8 -5.99 -26.23 -18.48
CA ASP A 8 -6.94 -26.94 -19.35
C ASP A 8 -7.82 -27.96 -18.62
N LYS A 9 -7.63 -28.17 -17.34
CA LYS A 9 -8.38 -29.16 -16.56
C LYS A 9 -9.08 -28.48 -15.39
N ASN A 10 -10.38 -28.51 -15.38
CA ASN A 10 -11.25 -28.01 -14.31
C ASN A 10 -10.99 -28.74 -12.98
N LYS A 11 -9.73 -28.71 -12.51
CA LYS A 11 -9.29 -29.49 -11.34
C LYS A 11 -9.48 -28.70 -10.07
N GLU A 12 -10.10 -29.36 -9.11
CA GLU A 12 -10.35 -28.80 -7.78
C GLU A 12 -9.07 -28.77 -6.94
N THR A 13 -9.02 -27.80 -6.04
CA THR A 13 -7.90 -27.63 -5.12
C THR A 13 -8.38 -27.80 -3.69
N SER A 14 -7.60 -28.47 -2.87
CA SER A 14 -7.85 -28.57 -1.43
C SER A 14 -7.12 -27.47 -0.66
N VAL A 15 -7.66 -27.09 0.49
CA VAL A 15 -7.07 -26.15 1.42
C VAL A 15 -6.21 -26.93 2.42
N LEU A 16 -4.92 -26.61 2.50
CA LEU A 16 -4.00 -27.20 3.48
C LEU A 16 -4.03 -26.44 4.81
N ASP A 17 -4.10 -25.11 4.73
CA ASP A 17 -4.02 -24.24 5.90
C ASP A 17 -4.83 -22.97 5.62
N SER A 18 -5.50 -22.46 6.64
CA SER A 18 -6.30 -21.24 6.57
C SER A 18 -6.05 -20.41 7.82
N ARG A 19 -5.52 -19.20 7.65
CA ARG A 19 -5.19 -18.30 8.77
C ARG A 19 -5.73 -16.90 8.50
N PRO A 20 -6.38 -16.28 9.49
CA PRO A 20 -6.69 -14.86 9.40
C PRO A 20 -5.39 -14.06 9.40
N THR A 21 -5.31 -13.07 8.54
CA THR A 21 -4.26 -12.06 8.53
C THR A 21 -4.91 -10.73 8.87
N GLU A 22 -4.19 -9.88 9.60
CA GLU A 22 -4.58 -8.51 9.89
C GLU A 22 -6.00 -8.33 10.42
N ASN A 23 -6.17 -8.36 11.70
CA ASN A 23 -7.43 -8.06 12.40
C ASN A 23 -8.65 -8.85 11.89
N GLY A 24 -8.43 -9.97 11.18
CA GLY A 24 -9.50 -10.83 10.67
C GLY A 24 -10.13 -10.38 9.35
N SER A 25 -9.71 -9.26 8.75
CA SER A 25 -10.28 -8.74 7.51
C SER A 25 -9.88 -9.53 6.25
N VAL A 26 -8.79 -10.29 6.33
CA VAL A 26 -8.27 -11.11 5.23
C VAL A 26 -8.03 -12.54 5.71
N ILE A 27 -8.47 -13.52 4.93
CA ILE A 27 -8.17 -14.92 5.18
C ILE A 27 -7.14 -15.39 4.15
N ARG A 28 -5.96 -15.75 4.62
CA ARG A 28 -4.92 -16.38 3.79
C ARG A 28 -5.13 -17.88 3.79
N ARG A 29 -5.25 -18.48 2.59
CA ARG A 29 -5.38 -19.93 2.44
C ARG A 29 -4.23 -20.50 1.60
N ARG A 30 -3.53 -21.49 2.13
CA ARG A 30 -2.62 -22.32 1.36
C ARG A 30 -3.38 -23.43 0.69
N ARG A 31 -3.25 -23.55 -0.61
CA ARG A 31 -3.95 -24.55 -1.42
C ARG A 31 -2.97 -25.46 -2.13
N VAL A 32 -3.43 -26.68 -2.39
CA VAL A 32 -2.71 -27.66 -3.20
C VAL A 32 -3.66 -28.25 -4.24
N CYS A 33 -3.15 -28.42 -5.45
CA CYS A 33 -3.86 -29.17 -6.47
C CYS A 33 -3.72 -30.69 -6.21
N ILE A 34 -4.82 -31.41 -6.28
CA ILE A 34 -4.82 -32.85 -6.05
C ILE A 34 -4.03 -33.60 -7.13
N ASP A 35 -4.07 -33.10 -8.38
CA ASP A 35 -3.41 -33.73 -9.52
C ASP A 35 -1.93 -33.35 -9.67
N CYS A 36 -1.64 -32.06 -9.92
CA CYS A 36 -0.27 -31.62 -10.20
C CYS A 36 0.55 -31.35 -8.94
N LYS A 37 -0.05 -31.47 -7.73
CA LYS A 37 0.60 -31.18 -6.45
C LYS A 37 1.15 -29.73 -6.33
N GLY A 38 0.85 -28.87 -7.29
CA GLY A 38 1.20 -27.45 -7.27
C GLY A 38 0.59 -26.73 -6.06
N ARG A 39 1.41 -26.00 -5.34
CA ARG A 39 1.01 -25.23 -4.15
C ARG A 39 0.92 -23.76 -4.48
N PHE A 40 -0.14 -23.12 -4.03
CA PHE A 40 -0.33 -21.68 -4.18
C PHE A 40 -1.10 -21.11 -3.00
N THR A 41 -1.03 -19.81 -2.85
CA THR A 41 -1.71 -19.09 -1.77
C THR A 41 -2.81 -18.23 -2.36
N THR A 42 -3.96 -18.19 -1.69
CA THR A 42 -5.08 -17.31 -2.01
C THR A 42 -5.39 -16.44 -0.81
N HIS A 43 -5.87 -15.23 -1.08
CA HIS A 43 -6.35 -14.30 -0.08
C HIS A 43 -7.85 -14.04 -0.34
N GLU A 44 -8.68 -14.29 0.65
CA GLU A 44 -10.08 -13.86 0.65
C GLU A 44 -10.19 -12.54 1.39
N ARG A 45 -10.83 -11.57 0.76
CA ARG A 45 -11.08 -10.24 1.31
C ARG A 45 -12.55 -9.88 1.18
N ILE A 46 -13.03 -9.08 2.11
CA ILE A 46 -14.34 -8.45 1.97
C ILE A 46 -14.18 -7.37 0.88
N GLN A 47 -15.02 -7.47 -0.15
CA GLN A 47 -15.15 -6.40 -1.14
C GLN A 47 -16.39 -5.59 -0.77
N PHE A 48 -16.20 -4.31 -0.44
CA PHE A 48 -17.32 -3.45 -0.07
C PHE A 48 -18.07 -3.00 -1.33
N ARG A 49 -17.95 -1.79 -1.73
CA ARG A 49 -18.69 -1.25 -2.87
C ARG A 49 -17.79 -1.10 -4.10
N GLU A 50 -18.41 -1.04 -5.28
CA GLU A 50 -17.69 -0.58 -6.46
C GLU A 50 -17.42 0.92 -6.32
N ILE A 51 -16.16 1.26 -6.17
CA ILE A 51 -15.68 2.65 -6.09
C ILE A 51 -15.21 3.05 -7.48
N VAL A 52 -15.65 4.22 -7.91
CA VAL A 52 -15.21 4.84 -9.15
C VAL A 52 -14.13 5.87 -8.85
N VAL A 53 -13.00 5.76 -9.52
CA VAL A 53 -11.90 6.70 -9.42
C VAL A 53 -12.01 7.74 -10.53
N VAL A 54 -12.10 9.00 -10.13
CA VAL A 54 -12.09 10.14 -11.04
C VAL A 54 -10.64 10.61 -11.22
N LYS A 55 -10.12 10.52 -12.43
CA LYS A 55 -8.77 10.97 -12.78
C LYS A 55 -8.71 12.50 -12.97
N LYS A 56 -7.48 13.05 -13.10
CA LYS A 56 -7.24 14.48 -13.31
C LYS A 56 -7.84 15.02 -14.62
N ASP A 57 -7.92 14.16 -15.64
CA ASP A 57 -8.53 14.45 -16.95
C ASP A 57 -10.07 14.33 -16.97
N GLY A 58 -10.67 13.92 -15.85
CA GLY A 58 -12.12 13.71 -15.70
C GLY A 58 -12.57 12.30 -16.04
N ASP A 59 -11.70 11.43 -16.55
CA ASP A 59 -12.02 10.04 -16.83
C ASP A 59 -12.41 9.29 -15.55
N LYS A 60 -13.42 8.44 -15.67
CA LYS A 60 -13.90 7.58 -14.59
C LYS A 60 -13.48 6.15 -14.84
N VAL A 61 -12.80 5.55 -13.89
CA VAL A 61 -12.36 4.14 -13.95
C VAL A 61 -12.70 3.44 -12.64
N ASN A 62 -12.94 2.14 -12.69
CA ASN A 62 -13.16 1.38 -11.46
C ASN A 62 -11.89 1.35 -10.61
N PHE A 63 -12.08 1.40 -9.31
CA PHE A 63 -11.02 1.23 -8.33
C PHE A 63 -10.36 -0.14 -8.50
N ASP A 64 -9.05 -0.15 -8.57
CA ASP A 64 -8.27 -1.36 -8.80
C ASP A 64 -7.14 -1.44 -7.75
N ARG A 65 -7.30 -2.37 -6.81
CA ARG A 65 -6.31 -2.64 -5.77
C ARG A 65 -4.94 -3.01 -6.34
N ASP A 66 -4.92 -3.74 -7.46
CA ASP A 66 -3.65 -4.19 -8.05
C ASP A 66 -2.81 -3.04 -8.59
N LYS A 67 -3.45 -1.94 -9.00
CA LYS A 67 -2.74 -0.70 -9.37
C LYS A 67 -2.04 -0.07 -8.17
N ILE A 68 -2.71 -0.05 -7.01
CA ILE A 68 -2.09 0.42 -5.76
C ILE A 68 -0.95 -0.50 -5.37
N ALA A 69 -1.15 -1.82 -5.39
CA ALA A 69 -0.13 -2.81 -5.07
C ALA A 69 1.12 -2.63 -5.93
N LYS A 70 0.98 -2.54 -7.25
CA LYS A 70 2.08 -2.30 -8.19
C LYS A 70 2.82 -1.00 -7.91
N SER A 71 2.09 0.08 -7.60
CA SER A 71 2.69 1.38 -7.31
C SER A 71 3.51 1.36 -6.02
N VAL A 72 2.99 0.71 -4.97
CA VAL A 72 3.67 0.53 -3.68
C VAL A 72 4.90 -0.39 -3.83
N GLU A 73 4.77 -1.50 -4.57
CA GLU A 73 5.89 -2.42 -4.85
C GLU A 73 7.02 -1.72 -5.60
N LEU A 74 6.67 -0.89 -6.59
CA LEU A 74 7.67 -0.11 -7.34
C LEU A 74 8.40 0.88 -6.44
N ALA A 75 7.68 1.59 -5.58
CA ALA A 75 8.26 2.53 -4.62
C ALA A 75 9.18 1.82 -3.62
N LEU A 76 8.78 0.64 -3.12
CA LEU A 76 9.52 -0.17 -2.16
C LEU A 76 10.58 -1.10 -2.78
N ARG A 77 10.80 -1.00 -4.09
CA ARG A 77 11.78 -1.84 -4.78
C ARG A 77 13.18 -1.67 -4.20
N LYS A 78 13.84 -2.78 -3.84
CA LYS A 78 15.16 -2.83 -3.18
C LYS A 78 15.20 -2.13 -1.80
N ARG A 79 14.06 -1.98 -1.13
CA ARG A 79 14.01 -1.52 0.26
C ARG A 79 13.90 -2.72 1.20
N PRO A 80 14.48 -2.65 2.42
CA PRO A 80 14.46 -3.73 3.40
C PRO A 80 13.09 -3.82 4.11
N VAL A 81 12.03 -4.01 3.32
CA VAL A 81 10.66 -4.16 3.80
C VAL A 81 10.19 -5.54 3.39
N ASP A 82 9.76 -6.35 4.35
CA ASP A 82 9.33 -7.72 4.08
C ASP A 82 7.98 -7.76 3.34
N THR A 83 7.66 -8.92 2.79
CA THR A 83 6.44 -9.10 1.99
C THR A 83 5.18 -8.93 2.82
N ASP A 84 5.20 -9.36 4.09
CA ASP A 84 4.05 -9.25 4.98
C ASP A 84 3.78 -7.78 5.35
N ALA A 85 4.83 -6.98 5.57
CA ALA A 85 4.68 -5.54 5.82
C ALA A 85 4.16 -4.78 4.59
N LYS A 86 4.58 -5.17 3.38
CA LYS A 86 4.04 -4.60 2.13
C LYS A 86 2.56 -4.90 1.97
N GLU A 87 2.16 -6.15 2.20
CA GLU A 87 0.77 -6.56 2.08
C GLU A 87 -0.12 -5.84 3.11
N LYS A 88 0.38 -5.66 4.34
CA LYS A 88 -0.27 -4.88 5.39
C LYS A 88 -0.48 -3.43 4.97
N LEU A 89 0.57 -2.83 4.40
CA LEU A 89 0.52 -1.47 3.92
C LEU A 89 -0.56 -1.29 2.85
N ILE A 90 -0.55 -2.18 1.85
CA ILE A 90 -1.52 -2.16 0.74
C ILE A 90 -2.94 -2.32 1.27
N SER A 91 -3.17 -3.30 2.15
CA SER A 91 -4.48 -3.54 2.74
C SER A 91 -4.97 -2.34 3.56
N ARG A 92 -4.07 -1.69 4.31
CA ARG A 92 -4.41 -0.47 5.05
C ARG A 92 -4.83 0.66 4.12
N ILE A 93 -4.08 0.92 3.04
CA ILE A 93 -4.41 1.96 2.05
C ILE A 93 -5.80 1.69 1.44
N VAL A 94 -6.05 0.44 1.04
CA VAL A 94 -7.33 0.03 0.46
C VAL A 94 -8.47 0.24 1.45
N ASN A 95 -8.30 -0.21 2.70
CA ASN A 95 -9.30 -0.03 3.75
C ASN A 95 -9.58 1.45 4.06
N ASP A 96 -8.52 2.29 4.07
CA ASP A 96 -8.67 3.73 4.28
C ASP A 96 -9.48 4.38 3.14
N VAL A 97 -9.25 3.97 1.89
CA VAL A 97 -9.99 4.46 0.71
C VAL A 97 -11.44 3.96 0.71
N GLU A 98 -11.65 2.67 0.95
CA GLU A 98 -13.00 2.06 1.00
C GLU A 98 -13.81 2.58 2.20
N GLY A 99 -13.14 2.88 3.32
CA GLY A 99 -13.73 3.41 4.54
C GLY A 99 -14.23 4.86 4.42
N MET A 100 -13.85 5.59 3.36
CA MET A 100 -14.38 6.94 3.11
C MET A 100 -15.88 6.93 2.76
N GLY A 101 -16.41 5.77 2.33
CA GLY A 101 -17.84 5.59 2.07
C GLY A 101 -18.37 6.34 0.85
N GLU A 102 -17.51 6.97 0.05
CA GLU A 102 -17.86 7.66 -1.18
C GLU A 102 -17.88 6.69 -2.36
N ASN A 103 -18.84 6.88 -3.27
CA ASN A 103 -18.92 6.06 -4.50
C ASN A 103 -17.92 6.55 -5.57
N GLU A 104 -17.56 7.82 -5.54
CA GLU A 104 -16.61 8.45 -6.46
C GLU A 104 -15.47 9.08 -5.66
N ILE A 105 -14.26 8.67 -5.92
CA ILE A 105 -13.06 9.17 -5.21
C ILE A 105 -12.07 9.73 -6.24
N SER A 106 -11.54 10.91 -5.96
CA SER A 106 -10.49 11.49 -6.81
C SER A 106 -9.19 10.69 -6.72
N SER A 107 -8.51 10.52 -7.85
CA SER A 107 -7.18 9.92 -7.89
C SER A 107 -6.16 10.65 -6.99
N ASN A 108 -6.37 11.94 -6.72
CA ASN A 108 -5.53 12.70 -5.80
C ASN A 108 -5.67 12.21 -4.35
N VAL A 109 -6.88 11.90 -3.91
CA VAL A 109 -7.13 11.37 -2.55
C VAL A 109 -6.42 10.03 -2.35
N ILE A 110 -6.50 9.15 -3.37
CA ILE A 110 -5.79 7.87 -3.35
C ILE A 110 -4.28 8.08 -3.29
N GLY A 111 -3.75 8.99 -4.10
CA GLY A 111 -2.32 9.33 -4.09
C GLY A 111 -1.84 9.83 -2.74
N GLU A 112 -2.60 10.71 -2.09
CA GLU A 112 -2.28 11.20 -0.74
C GLU A 112 -2.34 10.09 0.32
N ALA A 113 -3.31 9.16 0.22
CA ALA A 113 -3.37 8.00 1.10
C ALA A 113 -2.13 7.10 0.96
N VAL A 114 -1.68 6.83 -0.27
CA VAL A 114 -0.45 6.08 -0.56
C VAL A 114 0.78 6.82 0.00
N MET A 115 0.89 8.12 -0.25
CA MET A 115 1.99 8.94 0.25
C MET A 115 2.07 8.91 1.78
N LYS A 116 0.94 9.12 2.47
CA LYS A 116 0.86 9.07 3.94
C LYS A 116 1.30 7.71 4.48
N ALA A 117 0.87 6.63 3.85
CA ALA A 117 1.23 5.27 4.25
C ALA A 117 2.72 4.96 4.02
N LEU A 118 3.29 5.33 2.87
CA LEU A 118 4.72 5.16 2.58
C LEU A 118 5.61 5.98 3.51
N TYR A 119 5.21 7.19 3.87
CA TYR A 119 5.97 8.06 4.79
C TYR A 119 6.22 7.41 6.15
N THR A 120 5.26 6.60 6.64
CA THR A 120 5.39 5.91 7.94
C THR A 120 6.33 4.71 7.91
N ILE A 121 6.52 4.09 6.73
CA ILE A 121 7.30 2.85 6.60
C ILE A 121 8.72 3.12 6.07
N ASP A 122 8.82 3.90 5.00
CA ASP A 122 10.11 4.16 4.35
C ASP A 122 10.11 5.51 3.63
N LYS A 123 10.90 6.45 4.14
CA LYS A 123 10.99 7.80 3.59
C LYS A 123 11.53 7.84 2.15
N VAL A 124 12.42 6.90 1.78
CA VAL A 124 12.95 6.83 0.41
C VAL A 124 11.86 6.36 -0.56
N ALA A 125 11.06 5.37 -0.17
CA ALA A 125 9.92 4.94 -0.96
C ALA A 125 8.87 6.05 -1.11
N TYR A 126 8.64 6.81 -0.04
CA TYR A 126 7.79 8.00 -0.08
C TYR A 126 8.27 9.02 -1.13
N VAL A 127 9.56 9.37 -1.13
CA VAL A 127 10.16 10.31 -2.09
C VAL A 127 10.05 9.79 -3.52
N ARG A 128 10.32 8.50 -3.75
CA ARG A 128 10.16 7.86 -5.08
C ARG A 128 8.72 7.94 -5.59
N PHE A 129 7.76 7.63 -4.75
CA PHE A 129 6.36 7.71 -5.14
C PHE A 129 5.96 9.16 -5.42
N ALA A 130 6.35 10.09 -4.54
CA ALA A 130 6.05 11.51 -4.68
C ALA A 130 6.63 12.10 -5.97
N SER A 131 7.83 11.70 -6.38
CA SER A 131 8.49 12.22 -7.60
C SER A 131 7.68 11.91 -8.87
N VAL A 132 7.03 10.75 -8.92
CA VAL A 132 6.16 10.36 -10.04
C VAL A 132 4.77 10.96 -9.89
N TYR A 133 4.22 10.90 -8.68
CA TYR A 133 2.85 11.34 -8.42
C TYR A 133 2.66 12.86 -8.58
N ARG A 134 3.64 13.66 -8.13
CA ARG A 134 3.62 15.13 -8.20
C ARG A 134 4.18 15.69 -9.51
N ASP A 135 4.66 14.80 -10.40
CA ASP A 135 5.21 15.17 -11.71
C ASP A 135 6.27 16.30 -11.60
N PHE A 136 7.31 16.06 -10.79
CA PHE A 136 8.42 17.02 -10.65
C PHE A 136 9.09 17.21 -12.01
N ARG A 137 9.19 18.47 -12.43
CA ARG A 137 9.77 18.85 -13.74
C ARG A 137 11.17 19.43 -13.59
N GLU A 138 11.43 20.07 -12.47
CA GLU A 138 12.70 20.71 -12.19
C GLU A 138 13.32 20.18 -10.91
N THR A 139 14.67 20.29 -10.82
CA THR A 139 15.43 19.94 -9.60
C THR A 139 14.99 20.76 -8.38
N LYS A 140 14.57 22.01 -8.60
CA LYS A 140 14.05 22.87 -7.53
C LYS A 140 12.78 22.36 -6.88
N ASP A 141 11.88 21.74 -7.66
CA ASP A 141 10.65 21.15 -7.12
C ASP A 141 10.99 20.01 -6.16
N PHE A 142 12.02 19.24 -6.50
CA PHE A 142 12.50 18.14 -5.68
C PHE A 142 13.20 18.64 -4.40
N GLU A 143 14.05 19.67 -4.47
CA GLU A 143 14.70 20.27 -3.32
C GLU A 143 13.67 20.83 -2.33
N GLN A 144 12.71 21.63 -2.82
CA GLN A 144 11.64 22.18 -1.98
C GLN A 144 10.81 21.09 -1.32
N PHE A 145 10.58 19.98 -2.03
CA PHE A 145 9.86 18.83 -1.47
C PHE A 145 10.66 18.17 -0.34
N LEU A 146 11.97 18.00 -0.48
CA LEU A 146 12.84 17.44 0.57
C LEU A 146 12.84 18.32 1.82
N ASP A 147 12.92 19.64 1.66
CA ASP A 147 12.86 20.59 2.77
C ASP A 147 11.54 20.47 3.56
N THR A 148 10.44 20.19 2.89
CA THR A 148 9.15 19.95 3.57
C THR A 148 9.13 18.66 4.38
N ILE A 149 9.94 17.67 4.02
CA ILE A 149 10.05 16.40 4.77
C ILE A 149 10.89 16.62 6.02
N ASP A 150 12.01 17.31 5.92
CA ASP A 150 12.91 17.56 7.03
C ASP A 150 12.26 18.47 8.09
N ASN A 151 11.55 19.50 7.68
CA ASN A 151 10.80 20.38 8.59
C ASN A 151 9.66 19.68 9.34
N LYS A 152 9.04 18.65 8.76
CA LYS A 152 8.06 17.82 9.48
C LYS A 152 8.67 16.86 10.50
N SER A 153 9.97 16.59 10.40
CA SER A 153 10.70 15.75 11.36
C SER A 153 11.26 16.54 12.55
N VAL A 154 11.28 17.85 12.51
CA VAL A 154 11.85 18.74 13.54
C VAL A 154 10.75 19.38 14.40
N SER A 155 9.78 18.61 14.86
CA SER A 155 9.01 19.01 16.03
C SER A 155 9.61 18.39 17.31
N TYR A 156 10.90 18.60 17.52
CA TYR A 156 11.50 18.38 18.82
C TYR A 156 11.35 19.65 19.65
N THR A 157 10.52 19.59 20.66
CA THR A 157 10.53 20.50 21.78
C THR A 157 11.96 20.68 22.28
N HIS A 158 12.45 21.91 22.23
CA HIS A 158 13.64 22.33 22.93
C HIS A 158 13.43 22.05 24.43
N LEU A 159 13.94 20.94 24.93
CA LEU A 159 14.22 20.76 26.33
C LEU A 159 15.45 21.60 26.64
N THR A 160 15.22 22.82 27.09
CA THR A 160 16.24 23.63 27.75
C THR A 160 16.68 22.90 29.01
N LEU A 161 17.90 22.36 28.99
CA LEU A 161 18.55 21.86 30.20
C LEU A 161 18.70 23.03 31.18
N PRO A 162 18.28 22.89 32.43
CA PRO A 162 18.53 23.90 33.44
C PRO A 162 20.05 23.96 33.70
N THR A 163 20.63 25.12 33.53
CA THR A 163 22.01 25.41 33.83
C THR A 163 22.19 25.34 35.35
N ILE A 164 22.84 24.29 35.84
CA ILE A 164 23.22 24.20 37.24
C ILE A 164 24.34 25.21 37.46
N ARG A 165 24.03 26.31 38.13
CA ARG A 165 25.03 27.22 38.70
C ARG A 165 25.69 26.53 39.90
N LEU A 166 26.97 26.17 39.74
CA LEU A 166 27.82 25.85 40.88
C LEU A 166 28.23 27.16 41.56
N VAL A 167 27.93 27.26 42.87
CA VAL A 167 28.50 28.22 43.79
C VAL A 167 29.66 27.54 44.47
#